data_284e7d4a3e9835df77205c8559446b6a
#
_entry.id   284e7d4a3e9835df77205c8559446b6a
#
_cell.length_a   1.000
_cell.length_b   1.000
_cell.length_c   1.000
_cell.angle_alpha   90.00
_cell.angle_beta   90.00
_cell.angle_gamma   90.00
#
_symmetry.space_group_name_H-M   'P 1'
#
loop_
_entity.id
_entity.type
_entity.pdbx_description
1 polymer ?
#
loop_
_entity_poly.entity_id
_entity_poly.type
_entity_poly.pdbx_seq_one_letter_code
_entity_poly.pdbx_strand_id
1 'polypeptide(L)'
;MYKCIDKALAAGVETGLKDKYHRPKAPEITPEAAGWVVSLACTQPKDHGLAAELWTLSALAGWVRAGAVAAGHGCLHRAAKATIWRILNGHDLKPHRVRYYLERRDAEFERKMREVLVVYREIAMDLATAEATPGPRPMYTVSVDETPGVQALATTAPDLPPVPGEQPCLSRDHEYVRHGTVSIIAAVDLHDGHLIAQVCDRHRSREFIGLLTELDRYYPEQAVIRVILDNHSAHISKETMAYLATRPGRFVYVHTPKHGSWLNLIEAVFSKMARTFLRHILSLIHI
;
A
#
# COMPACT_ATOMS: atom_id res chain seq x y z
N MET A 1 9.02 -56.83 10.45
CA MET A 1 8.13 -56.87 11.63
C MET A 1 8.82 -57.42 12.88
N TYR A 2 9.52 -58.54 12.82
CA TYR A 2 10.19 -59.14 14.02
C TYR A 2 11.25 -58.25 14.70
N LYS A 3 12.08 -57.51 13.94
CA LYS A 3 13.09 -56.60 14.52
C LYS A 3 12.56 -55.50 15.46
N CYS A 4 11.32 -55.06 15.27
CA CYS A 4 10.69 -54.09 16.18
C CYS A 4 10.21 -54.76 17.46
N ILE A 5 9.75 -56.00 17.36
CA ILE A 5 9.32 -56.80 18.52
C ILE A 5 10.53 -57.13 19.39
N ASP A 6 11.63 -57.59 18.81
CA ASP A 6 12.88 -57.89 19.51
C ASP A 6 13.46 -56.66 20.22
N LYS A 7 13.40 -55.50 19.60
CA LYS A 7 13.79 -54.24 20.21
C LYS A 7 12.88 -53.81 21.34
N ALA A 8 11.56 -54.00 21.20
CA ALA A 8 10.61 -53.66 22.23
C ALA A 8 10.74 -54.58 23.46
N LEU A 9 11.02 -55.87 23.23
CA LEU A 9 11.29 -56.84 24.31
C LEU A 9 12.60 -56.54 25.03
N ALA A 10 13.66 -56.12 24.32
CA ALA A 10 14.98 -55.87 24.89
C ALA A 10 15.10 -54.50 25.61
N ALA A 11 14.37 -53.45 25.15
CA ALA A 11 14.59 -52.08 25.61
C ALA A 11 13.29 -51.33 26.00
N GLY A 12 12.17 -52.02 26.05
CA GLY A 12 10.83 -51.44 26.29
C GLY A 12 10.19 -50.88 25.00
N VAL A 13 8.84 -50.85 25.02
CA VAL A 13 8.04 -50.46 23.82
C VAL A 13 8.40 -49.05 23.34
N GLU A 14 8.51 -48.11 24.24
CA GLU A 14 8.81 -46.72 23.91
C GLU A 14 10.19 -46.54 23.27
N THR A 15 11.19 -47.26 23.76
CA THR A 15 12.55 -47.26 23.20
C THR A 15 12.67 -48.08 21.92
N GLY A 16 11.87 -49.13 21.78
CA GLY A 16 11.81 -49.99 20.60
C GLY A 16 11.18 -49.30 19.39
N LEU A 17 10.25 -48.36 19.61
CA LEU A 17 9.59 -47.56 18.61
C LEU A 17 10.40 -46.32 18.17
N LYS A 18 11.36 -45.88 18.97
CA LYS A 18 12.26 -44.77 18.59
C LYS A 18 13.27 -45.26 17.53
N ASP A 19 13.37 -44.57 16.44
CA ASP A 19 14.34 -44.87 15.39
C ASP A 19 15.77 -44.55 15.89
N LYS A 20 16.51 -45.56 16.36
CA LYS A 20 17.87 -45.41 16.88
C LYS A 20 18.95 -45.33 15.83
N TYR A 21 18.58 -45.46 14.55
CA TYR A 21 19.58 -45.70 13.50
C TYR A 21 20.02 -44.46 12.70
N HIS A 22 19.51 -43.30 13.01
CA HIS A 22 20.19 -42.09 12.53
C HIS A 22 21.20 -41.65 13.57
N ARG A 23 22.43 -42.14 13.47
CA ARG A 23 23.56 -41.35 13.95
C ARG A 23 23.38 -40.00 13.30
N PRO A 24 23.18 -38.89 14.06
CA PRO A 24 23.18 -37.57 13.45
C PRO A 24 24.52 -37.43 12.71
N LYS A 25 24.46 -37.44 11.38
CA LYS A 25 25.61 -37.12 10.57
C LYS A 25 26.02 -35.72 11.00
N ALA A 26 27.28 -35.56 11.37
CA ALA A 26 27.76 -34.22 11.74
C ALA A 26 27.33 -33.23 10.63
N PRO A 27 26.77 -32.09 10.95
CA PRO A 27 26.31 -31.15 9.96
C PRO A 27 27.50 -30.83 9.04
N GLU A 28 27.35 -31.11 7.76
CA GLU A 28 28.39 -30.87 6.75
C GLU A 28 28.67 -29.37 6.60
N ILE A 29 27.69 -28.53 6.97
CA ILE A 29 27.79 -27.06 6.93
C ILE A 29 28.05 -26.57 8.35
N THR A 30 29.17 -25.87 8.51
CA THR A 30 29.53 -25.31 9.82
C THR A 30 28.69 -24.09 10.18
N PRO A 31 28.54 -23.74 11.47
CA PRO A 31 27.83 -22.53 11.90
C PRO A 31 28.43 -21.26 11.29
N GLU A 32 29.76 -21.19 11.13
CA GLU A 32 30.49 -20.06 10.53
C GLU A 32 30.11 -19.92 9.04
N ALA A 33 30.04 -21.03 8.31
CA ALA A 33 29.63 -21.03 6.90
C ALA A 33 28.16 -20.62 6.76
N ALA A 34 27.26 -21.04 7.65
CA ALA A 34 25.88 -20.60 7.68
C ALA A 34 25.80 -19.09 8.00
N GLY A 35 26.58 -18.60 8.98
CA GLY A 35 26.66 -17.19 9.33
C GLY A 35 27.13 -16.32 8.15
N TRP A 36 28.11 -16.80 7.37
CA TRP A 36 28.55 -16.12 6.15
C TRP A 36 27.43 -15.99 5.11
N VAL A 37 26.63 -17.04 4.88
CA VAL A 37 25.48 -16.98 3.98
C VAL A 37 24.44 -15.97 4.48
N VAL A 38 24.19 -15.95 5.79
CA VAL A 38 23.27 -14.99 6.42
C VAL A 38 23.76 -13.54 6.23
N SER A 39 25.04 -13.29 6.51
CA SER A 39 25.66 -11.98 6.30
C SER A 39 25.53 -11.51 4.85
N LEU A 40 25.85 -12.40 3.89
CA LEU A 40 25.72 -12.12 2.46
C LEU A 40 24.25 -11.81 2.06
N ALA A 41 23.29 -12.54 2.62
CA ALA A 41 21.87 -12.34 2.35
C ALA A 41 21.33 -11.00 2.89
N CYS A 42 22.01 -10.38 3.87
CA CYS A 42 21.67 -9.07 4.42
C CYS A 42 22.28 -7.90 3.61
N THR A 43 23.11 -8.17 2.61
CA THR A 43 23.63 -7.17 1.67
C THR A 43 22.79 -7.16 0.39
N GLN A 44 23.02 -6.19 -0.49
CA GLN A 44 22.36 -6.13 -1.79
C GLN A 44 23.23 -6.76 -2.89
N PRO A 45 22.65 -7.45 -3.89
CA PRO A 45 23.43 -8.01 -5.01
C PRO A 45 24.30 -6.98 -5.73
N LYS A 46 23.84 -5.74 -5.83
CA LYS A 46 24.60 -4.65 -6.46
C LYS A 46 25.90 -4.33 -5.72
N ASP A 47 25.96 -4.53 -4.40
CA ASP A 47 27.17 -4.31 -3.60
C ASP A 47 28.28 -5.33 -3.95
N HIS A 48 27.89 -6.38 -4.65
CA HIS A 48 28.75 -7.46 -5.16
C HIS A 48 28.90 -7.43 -6.69
N GLY A 49 28.54 -6.31 -7.34
CA GLY A 49 28.69 -6.13 -8.79
C GLY A 49 27.62 -6.81 -9.66
N LEU A 50 26.52 -7.28 -9.06
CA LEU A 50 25.41 -7.85 -9.81
C LEU A 50 24.37 -6.78 -10.15
N ALA A 51 23.84 -6.80 -11.36
CA ALA A 51 22.79 -5.88 -11.81
C ALA A 51 21.41 -6.31 -11.27
N ALA A 52 21.27 -6.39 -9.95
CA ALA A 52 20.03 -6.76 -9.27
C ALA A 52 19.92 -6.04 -7.91
N GLU A 53 18.70 -5.68 -7.51
CA GLU A 53 18.44 -5.04 -6.22
C GLU A 53 18.19 -6.04 -5.10
N LEU A 54 17.63 -7.20 -5.43
CA LEU A 54 17.24 -8.23 -4.47
C LEU A 54 17.89 -9.56 -4.81
N TRP A 55 18.27 -10.30 -3.76
CA TRP A 55 18.72 -11.66 -3.91
C TRP A 55 17.57 -12.59 -4.24
N THR A 56 17.60 -13.21 -5.41
CA THR A 56 16.85 -14.47 -5.58
C THR A 56 17.62 -15.60 -4.92
N LEU A 57 16.92 -16.65 -4.47
CA LEU A 57 17.59 -17.82 -3.90
C LEU A 57 18.56 -18.50 -4.88
N SER A 58 18.28 -18.41 -6.17
CA SER A 58 19.14 -18.97 -7.22
C SER A 58 20.41 -18.14 -7.40
N ALA A 59 20.29 -16.81 -7.44
CA ALA A 59 21.44 -15.90 -7.55
C ALA A 59 22.35 -16.01 -6.31
N LEU A 60 21.75 -16.00 -5.12
CA LEU A 60 22.48 -16.14 -3.86
C LEU A 60 23.21 -17.49 -3.80
N ALA A 61 22.55 -18.59 -4.16
CA ALA A 61 23.18 -19.91 -4.21
C ALA A 61 24.32 -19.97 -5.24
N GLY A 62 24.19 -19.31 -6.38
CA GLY A 62 25.25 -19.17 -7.39
C GLY A 62 26.46 -18.42 -6.83
N TRP A 63 26.23 -17.28 -6.23
CA TRP A 63 27.25 -16.44 -5.61
C TRP A 63 28.00 -17.17 -4.48
N VAL A 64 27.25 -17.81 -3.58
CA VAL A 64 27.81 -18.61 -2.48
C VAL A 64 28.72 -19.70 -3.02
N ARG A 65 28.28 -20.48 -4.02
CA ARG A 65 29.13 -21.52 -4.62
C ARG A 65 30.43 -20.97 -5.21
N ALA A 66 30.33 -19.85 -5.91
CA ALA A 66 31.50 -19.24 -6.56
C ALA A 66 32.49 -18.69 -5.52
N GLY A 67 32.02 -18.09 -4.44
CA GLY A 67 32.88 -17.45 -3.42
C GLY A 67 33.25 -18.33 -2.23
N ALA A 68 32.60 -19.47 -2.03
CA ALA A 68 32.72 -20.28 -0.82
C ALA A 68 34.17 -20.71 -0.50
N VAL A 69 34.91 -21.16 -1.48
CA VAL A 69 36.30 -21.63 -1.28
C VAL A 69 37.23 -20.48 -0.93
N ALA A 70 37.12 -19.36 -1.63
CA ALA A 70 37.89 -18.15 -1.37
C ALA A 70 37.59 -17.53 0.00
N ALA A 71 36.35 -17.67 0.45
CA ALA A 71 35.91 -17.20 1.78
C ALA A 71 36.24 -18.20 2.91
N GLY A 72 36.90 -19.31 2.64
CA GLY A 72 37.25 -20.33 3.64
C GLY A 72 36.09 -21.29 4.01
N HIS A 73 35.00 -21.23 3.28
CA HIS A 73 33.77 -22.02 3.53
C HIS A 73 33.56 -23.12 2.48
N GLY A 74 34.62 -23.95 2.26
CA GLY A 74 34.63 -24.98 1.22
C GLY A 74 33.45 -25.96 1.27
N CYS A 75 32.82 -26.16 2.42
CA CYS A 75 31.61 -26.99 2.57
C CYS A 75 30.39 -26.47 1.77
N LEU A 76 30.42 -25.22 1.33
CA LEU A 76 29.34 -24.58 0.55
C LEU A 76 29.60 -24.61 -0.97
N HIS A 77 30.70 -25.13 -1.46
CA HIS A 77 31.06 -25.12 -2.89
C HIS A 77 30.03 -25.83 -3.79
N ARG A 78 29.24 -26.73 -3.22
CA ARG A 78 28.12 -27.43 -3.89
C ARG A 78 26.77 -27.10 -3.29
N ALA A 79 26.64 -26.02 -2.53
CA ALA A 79 25.41 -25.68 -1.87
C ALA A 79 24.26 -25.52 -2.88
N ALA A 80 23.22 -26.36 -2.74
CA ALA A 80 22.03 -26.28 -3.55
C ALA A 80 21.14 -25.11 -3.09
N LYS A 81 20.24 -24.64 -3.95
CA LYS A 81 19.23 -23.64 -3.60
C LYS A 81 18.46 -24.00 -2.32
N ALA A 82 18.10 -25.29 -2.15
CA ALA A 82 17.41 -25.78 -0.96
C ALA A 82 18.27 -25.67 0.30
N THR A 83 19.60 -25.79 0.20
CA THR A 83 20.52 -25.60 1.32
C THR A 83 20.51 -24.15 1.78
N ILE A 84 20.66 -23.20 0.83
CA ILE A 84 20.56 -21.78 1.12
C ILE A 84 19.21 -21.43 1.74
N TRP A 85 18.12 -21.94 1.18
CA TRP A 85 16.78 -21.75 1.73
C TRP A 85 16.66 -22.22 3.18
N ARG A 86 17.20 -23.40 3.53
CA ARG A 86 17.16 -23.92 4.90
C ARG A 86 17.93 -23.03 5.88
N ILE A 87 19.11 -22.56 5.47
CA ILE A 87 19.92 -21.62 6.28
C ILE A 87 19.10 -20.34 6.55
N LEU A 88 18.61 -19.71 5.49
CA LEU A 88 17.85 -18.46 5.60
C LEU A 88 16.56 -18.63 6.40
N ASN A 89 15.85 -19.73 6.18
CA ASN A 89 14.60 -20.02 6.89
C ASN A 89 14.82 -20.23 8.39
N GLY A 90 15.96 -20.81 8.78
CA GLY A 90 16.36 -20.94 10.20
C GLY A 90 16.57 -19.58 10.88
N HIS A 91 16.77 -18.50 10.14
CA HIS A 91 16.94 -17.13 10.63
C HIS A 91 15.79 -16.20 10.22
N ASP A 92 14.67 -16.75 9.72
CA ASP A 92 13.52 -16.03 9.17
C ASP A 92 13.87 -14.93 8.14
N LEU A 93 14.91 -15.16 7.34
CA LEU A 93 15.37 -14.22 6.32
C LEU A 93 14.72 -14.50 4.97
N LYS A 94 14.21 -13.46 4.33
CA LYS A 94 13.55 -13.49 3.02
C LYS A 94 14.11 -12.41 2.10
N PRO A 95 15.39 -12.50 1.66
CA PRO A 95 16.09 -11.43 0.93
C PRO A 95 15.50 -11.14 -0.47
N HIS A 96 14.56 -11.97 -0.92
CA HIS A 96 13.79 -11.81 -2.16
C HIS A 96 12.47 -11.05 -1.97
N ARG A 97 12.16 -10.61 -0.74
CA ARG A 97 10.93 -9.87 -0.43
C ARG A 97 11.25 -8.45 -0.01
N VAL A 98 10.40 -7.52 -0.42
CA VAL A 98 10.44 -6.14 0.02
C VAL A 98 9.32 -5.92 1.04
N ARG A 99 9.63 -5.25 2.12
CA ARG A 99 8.66 -4.65 3.02
C ARG A 99 8.84 -3.14 2.95
N TYR A 100 7.80 -2.48 2.48
CA TYR A 100 7.81 -1.03 2.45
C TYR A 100 7.64 -0.48 3.87
N TYR A 101 8.42 0.53 4.20
CA TYR A 101 8.23 1.36 5.38
C TYR A 101 8.14 2.81 4.94
N LEU A 102 7.49 3.63 5.76
CA LEU A 102 7.37 5.06 5.50
C LEU A 102 8.48 5.80 6.21
N GLU A 103 9.39 6.39 5.43
CA GLU A 103 10.42 7.29 5.96
C GLU A 103 9.76 8.61 6.39
N ARG A 104 9.87 8.96 7.66
CA ARG A 104 9.33 10.21 8.20
C ARG A 104 10.24 11.38 7.83
N ARG A 105 10.04 11.93 6.64
CA ARG A 105 10.82 13.09 6.13
C ARG A 105 10.22 14.45 6.50
N ASP A 106 9.02 14.49 7.04
CA ASP A 106 8.37 15.73 7.50
C ASP A 106 8.73 15.97 8.97
N ALA A 107 9.51 17.02 9.24
CA ALA A 107 9.88 17.40 10.61
C ALA A 107 8.65 17.73 11.48
N GLU A 108 7.53 18.12 10.86
CA GLU A 108 6.28 18.45 11.54
C GLU A 108 5.26 17.29 11.52
N PHE A 109 5.68 16.06 11.14
CA PHE A 109 4.78 14.93 10.95
C PHE A 109 3.85 14.70 12.16
N GLU A 110 4.42 14.60 13.35
CA GLU A 110 3.69 14.34 14.59
C GLU A 110 2.70 15.48 14.94
N ARG A 111 3.10 16.73 14.70
CA ARG A 111 2.23 17.89 14.92
C ARG A 111 1.03 17.88 13.99
N LYS A 112 1.26 17.77 12.70
CA LYS A 112 0.20 17.74 11.68
C LYS A 112 -0.72 16.53 11.84
N MET A 113 -0.17 15.35 12.12
CA MET A 113 -0.95 14.16 12.41
C MET A 113 -1.88 14.40 13.61
N ARG A 114 -1.35 14.99 14.68
CA ARG A 114 -2.13 15.31 15.88
C ARG A 114 -3.25 16.30 15.56
N GLU A 115 -2.97 17.34 14.79
CA GLU A 115 -3.99 18.31 14.36
C GLU A 115 -5.14 17.62 13.62
N VAL A 116 -4.85 16.78 12.65
CA VAL A 116 -5.87 16.01 11.91
C VAL A 116 -6.67 15.10 12.84
N LEU A 117 -6.00 14.37 13.74
CA LEU A 117 -6.67 13.47 14.68
C LEU A 117 -7.55 14.21 15.70
N VAL A 118 -7.14 15.40 16.12
CA VAL A 118 -7.97 16.28 16.99
C VAL A 118 -9.23 16.68 16.25
N VAL A 119 -9.13 17.08 14.98
CA VAL A 119 -10.30 17.44 14.16
C VAL A 119 -11.25 16.26 14.03
N TYR A 120 -10.76 15.05 13.76
CA TYR A 120 -11.60 13.87 13.68
C TYR A 120 -12.30 13.55 15.01
N ARG A 121 -11.60 13.74 16.13
CA ARG A 121 -12.20 13.57 17.45
C ARG A 121 -13.29 14.62 17.73
N GLU A 122 -13.07 15.87 17.36
CA GLU A 122 -14.09 16.93 17.46
C GLU A 122 -15.35 16.53 16.68
N ILE A 123 -15.21 16.12 15.42
CA ILE A 123 -16.34 15.67 14.60
C ILE A 123 -17.06 14.48 15.23
N ALA A 124 -16.33 13.49 15.73
CA ALA A 124 -16.94 12.34 16.40
C ALA A 124 -17.74 12.75 17.65
N MET A 125 -17.26 13.74 18.40
CA MET A 125 -17.99 14.30 19.54
C MET A 125 -19.22 15.08 19.09
N ASP A 126 -19.11 15.90 18.04
CA ASP A 126 -20.24 16.65 17.48
C ASP A 126 -21.34 15.71 16.98
N LEU A 127 -20.96 14.62 16.29
CA LEU A 127 -21.92 13.62 15.84
C LEU A 127 -22.61 12.90 17.00
N ALA A 128 -21.89 12.61 18.08
CA ALA A 128 -22.48 11.99 19.28
C ALA A 128 -23.46 12.92 20.01
N THR A 129 -23.30 14.25 19.87
CA THR A 129 -24.15 15.26 20.51
C THR A 129 -25.23 15.82 19.58
N ALA A 130 -25.12 15.63 18.27
CA ALA A 130 -26.00 16.22 17.25
C ALA A 130 -27.44 15.73 17.29
N GLU A 131 -27.76 14.61 17.96
CA GLU A 131 -29.13 14.18 18.24
C GLU A 131 -29.90 15.21 19.12
N ALA A 132 -29.16 16.11 19.79
CA ALA A 132 -29.76 17.10 20.70
C ALA A 132 -30.03 18.47 20.08
N THR A 133 -29.43 18.84 18.94
CA THR A 133 -29.58 20.21 18.40
C THR A 133 -29.55 20.23 16.86
N PRO A 134 -30.70 20.05 16.19
CA PRO A 134 -30.80 20.26 14.75
C PRO A 134 -30.69 21.77 14.42
N GLY A 135 -29.70 22.14 13.61
CA GLY A 135 -29.51 23.52 13.15
C GLY A 135 -28.25 23.71 12.31
N PRO A 136 -28.08 24.88 11.69
CA PRO A 136 -26.87 25.19 10.96
C PRO A 136 -25.67 25.20 11.90
N ARG A 137 -24.57 24.52 11.48
CA ARG A 137 -23.35 24.43 12.25
C ARG A 137 -22.50 25.69 12.04
N PRO A 138 -21.73 26.14 13.04
CA PRO A 138 -20.81 27.26 12.87
C PRO A 138 -19.60 26.88 12.01
N MET A 139 -19.28 25.57 11.95
CA MET A 139 -18.16 25.04 11.19
C MET A 139 -18.52 23.70 10.54
N TYR A 140 -18.20 23.58 9.25
CA TYR A 140 -18.27 22.34 8.48
C TYR A 140 -16.86 21.85 8.18
N THR A 141 -16.62 20.56 8.29
CA THR A 141 -15.29 20.00 8.01
C THR A 141 -15.39 19.05 6.83
N VAL A 142 -14.59 19.33 5.81
CA VAL A 142 -14.50 18.52 4.59
C VAL A 142 -13.10 17.93 4.43
N SER A 143 -13.03 16.72 3.91
CA SER A 143 -11.79 16.08 3.47
C SER A 143 -11.71 16.19 1.95
N VAL A 144 -10.63 16.76 1.42
CA VAL A 144 -10.47 17.09 0.00
C VAL A 144 -9.24 16.40 -0.56
N ASP A 145 -9.37 15.88 -1.79
CA ASP A 145 -8.25 15.31 -2.56
C ASP A 145 -8.60 15.18 -4.04
N GLU A 146 -7.64 14.77 -4.86
CA GLU A 146 -7.78 14.50 -6.27
C GLU A 146 -7.53 13.03 -6.61
N THR A 147 -8.30 12.49 -7.54
CA THR A 147 -8.01 11.24 -8.22
C THR A 147 -7.65 11.51 -9.67
N PRO A 148 -6.35 11.69 -9.98
CA PRO A 148 -5.91 11.92 -11.36
C PRO A 148 -5.94 10.63 -12.19
N GLY A 149 -6.00 10.78 -13.50
CA GLY A 149 -5.75 9.67 -14.42
C GLY A 149 -6.87 8.64 -14.53
N VAL A 150 -8.11 9.00 -14.22
CA VAL A 150 -9.27 8.15 -14.50
C VAL A 150 -9.42 7.97 -15.99
N GLN A 151 -9.29 6.74 -16.48
CA GLN A 151 -9.30 6.41 -17.91
C GLN A 151 -10.54 5.62 -18.29
N ALA A 152 -11.19 6.00 -19.37
CA ALA A 152 -12.17 5.17 -20.06
C ALA A 152 -11.44 4.33 -21.12
N LEU A 153 -11.57 3.03 -21.03
CA LEU A 153 -10.91 2.06 -21.90
C LEU A 153 -11.95 1.16 -22.55
N ALA A 154 -11.80 0.90 -23.85
CA ALA A 154 -12.54 -0.14 -24.56
C ALA A 154 -11.57 -1.17 -25.14
N THR A 155 -12.03 -2.39 -25.36
CA THR A 155 -11.27 -3.42 -26.06
C THR A 155 -11.34 -3.23 -27.57
N THR A 156 -10.30 -3.63 -28.29
CA THR A 156 -10.27 -3.60 -29.77
C THR A 156 -11.10 -4.72 -30.40
N ALA A 157 -11.29 -5.82 -29.66
CA ALA A 157 -12.12 -6.95 -30.06
C ALA A 157 -13.26 -7.20 -29.04
N PRO A 158 -14.37 -7.84 -29.45
CA PRO A 158 -15.43 -8.23 -28.56
C PRO A 158 -14.95 -9.20 -27.48
N ASP A 159 -15.45 -9.02 -26.25
CA ASP A 159 -15.19 -9.95 -25.16
C ASP A 159 -15.82 -11.32 -25.49
N LEU A 160 -15.12 -12.40 -25.14
CA LEU A 160 -15.65 -13.76 -25.24
C LEU A 160 -16.39 -14.10 -23.95
N PRO A 161 -17.68 -14.45 -24.02
CA PRO A 161 -18.47 -14.76 -22.82
C PRO A 161 -18.01 -16.07 -22.15
N PRO A 162 -18.32 -16.25 -20.87
CA PRO A 162 -18.08 -17.52 -20.20
C PRO A 162 -18.86 -18.66 -20.86
N VAL A 163 -18.23 -19.84 -20.94
CA VAL A 163 -18.84 -21.07 -21.43
C VAL A 163 -18.84 -22.11 -20.30
N PRO A 164 -20.01 -22.55 -19.83
CA PRO A 164 -20.09 -23.52 -18.73
C PRO A 164 -19.32 -24.81 -19.04
N GLY A 165 -18.45 -25.23 -18.14
CA GLY A 165 -17.62 -26.43 -18.28
C GLY A 165 -16.34 -26.27 -19.09
N GLU A 166 -16.18 -25.16 -19.84
CA GLU A 166 -15.00 -24.89 -20.66
C GLU A 166 -14.26 -23.66 -20.22
N GLN A 167 -14.95 -22.55 -20.06
CA GLN A 167 -14.37 -21.24 -19.78
C GLN A 167 -15.19 -20.50 -18.71
N PRO A 168 -14.74 -20.52 -17.43
CA PRO A 168 -15.53 -19.99 -16.32
C PRO A 168 -15.59 -18.48 -16.26
N CYS A 169 -14.67 -17.77 -16.97
CA CYS A 169 -14.52 -16.34 -16.91
C CYS A 169 -14.68 -15.69 -18.29
N LEU A 170 -15.07 -14.42 -18.29
CA LEU A 170 -15.03 -13.60 -19.49
C LEU A 170 -13.58 -13.42 -19.95
N SER A 171 -13.29 -13.72 -21.21
CA SER A 171 -11.98 -13.49 -21.82
C SER A 171 -11.99 -12.17 -22.59
N ARG A 172 -11.01 -11.35 -22.29
CA ARG A 172 -10.88 -10.00 -22.84
C ARG A 172 -9.56 -9.88 -23.59
N ASP A 173 -9.60 -9.18 -24.73
CA ASP A 173 -8.40 -8.85 -25.48
C ASP A 173 -7.43 -8.01 -24.66
N HIS A 174 -6.13 -8.19 -24.90
CA HIS A 174 -5.08 -7.39 -24.26
C HIS A 174 -4.95 -6.00 -24.88
N GLU A 175 -5.35 -5.84 -26.13
CA GLU A 175 -5.33 -4.54 -26.81
C GLU A 175 -6.53 -3.70 -26.38
N TYR A 176 -6.30 -2.40 -26.19
CA TYR A 176 -7.34 -1.47 -25.76
C TYR A 176 -7.24 -0.13 -26.48
N VAL A 177 -8.37 0.53 -26.60
CA VAL A 177 -8.49 1.91 -27.08
C VAL A 177 -8.76 2.81 -25.87
N ARG A 178 -8.05 3.93 -25.78
CA ARG A 178 -8.30 4.97 -24.78
C ARG A 178 -9.32 5.97 -25.30
N HIS A 179 -10.44 6.10 -24.59
CA HIS A 179 -11.48 7.09 -24.89
C HIS A 179 -11.26 8.45 -24.22
N GLY A 180 -10.22 8.53 -23.38
CA GLY A 180 -9.83 9.75 -22.71
C GLY A 180 -9.38 9.50 -21.28
N THR A 181 -8.92 10.57 -20.64
CA THR A 181 -8.46 10.59 -19.26
C THR A 181 -8.96 11.85 -18.60
N VAL A 182 -9.54 11.73 -17.41
CA VAL A 182 -9.99 12.86 -16.60
C VAL A 182 -9.42 12.78 -15.20
N SER A 183 -9.51 13.87 -14.46
CA SER A 183 -9.24 13.94 -13.03
C SER A 183 -10.54 14.21 -12.29
N ILE A 184 -10.74 13.57 -11.16
CA ILE A 184 -11.84 13.87 -10.24
C ILE A 184 -11.24 14.63 -9.07
N ILE A 185 -11.76 15.80 -8.77
CA ILE A 185 -11.46 16.54 -7.56
C ILE A 185 -12.71 16.54 -6.70
N ALA A 186 -12.61 16.20 -5.42
CA ALA A 186 -13.78 16.04 -4.58
C ALA A 186 -13.53 16.44 -3.13
N ALA A 187 -14.63 16.78 -2.46
CA ALA A 187 -14.71 17.06 -1.04
C ALA A 187 -15.81 16.19 -0.42
N VAL A 188 -15.52 15.49 0.67
CA VAL A 188 -16.50 14.78 1.46
C VAL A 188 -16.72 15.51 2.78
N ASP A 189 -17.97 15.85 3.09
CA ASP A 189 -18.36 16.36 4.41
C ASP A 189 -18.25 15.24 5.44
N LEU A 190 -17.52 15.50 6.51
CA LEU A 190 -17.26 14.49 7.54
C LEU A 190 -18.37 14.41 8.59
N HIS A 191 -19.39 15.26 8.51
CA HIS A 191 -20.53 15.21 9.43
C HIS A 191 -21.69 14.38 8.88
N ASP A 192 -21.94 14.42 7.57
CA ASP A 192 -23.08 13.72 6.94
C ASP A 192 -22.69 12.81 5.77
N GLY A 193 -21.42 12.86 5.35
CA GLY A 193 -20.90 12.08 4.21
C GLY A 193 -21.29 12.65 2.85
N HIS A 194 -21.84 13.88 2.77
CA HIS A 194 -22.16 14.51 1.51
C HIS A 194 -20.90 14.70 0.66
N LEU A 195 -21.00 14.38 -0.64
CA LEU A 195 -19.88 14.43 -1.58
C LEU A 195 -20.13 15.55 -2.60
N ILE A 196 -19.21 16.51 -2.64
CA ILE A 196 -19.14 17.53 -3.69
C ILE A 196 -17.96 17.16 -4.58
N ALA A 197 -18.21 16.89 -5.86
CA ALA A 197 -17.17 16.43 -6.77
C ALA A 197 -17.28 17.13 -8.14
N GLN A 198 -16.14 17.32 -8.78
CA GLN A 198 -16.00 17.86 -10.12
C GLN A 198 -15.15 16.92 -10.97
N VAL A 199 -15.56 16.71 -12.22
CA VAL A 199 -14.78 15.99 -13.22
C VAL A 199 -14.10 17.03 -14.11
N CYS A 200 -12.78 16.99 -14.19
CA CYS A 200 -11.96 17.99 -14.86
C CYS A 200 -10.95 17.30 -15.77
N ASP A 201 -10.55 17.99 -16.85
CA ASP A 201 -9.46 17.51 -17.71
C ASP A 201 -8.11 17.53 -17.00
N ARG A 202 -7.97 18.36 -16.01
CA ARG A 202 -6.73 18.57 -15.24
C ARG A 202 -7.05 18.91 -13.78
N HIS A 203 -6.04 18.77 -12.91
CA HIS A 203 -6.12 19.04 -11.46
C HIS A 203 -5.11 20.15 -11.08
N ARG A 204 -5.36 21.38 -11.54
CA ARG A 204 -4.52 22.57 -11.26
C ARG A 204 -5.22 23.49 -10.27
N SER A 205 -4.57 24.57 -9.92
CA SER A 205 -5.10 25.62 -9.02
C SER A 205 -6.50 26.10 -9.45
N ARG A 206 -6.73 26.23 -10.74
CA ARG A 206 -8.02 26.68 -11.28
C ARG A 206 -9.16 25.72 -10.93
N GLU A 207 -8.93 24.42 -11.12
CA GLU A 207 -9.92 23.39 -10.84
C GLU A 207 -10.16 23.29 -9.33
N PHE A 208 -9.10 23.39 -8.52
CA PHE A 208 -9.22 23.44 -7.07
C PHE A 208 -10.00 24.68 -6.57
N ILE A 209 -9.75 25.86 -7.14
CA ILE A 209 -10.54 27.08 -6.85
C ILE A 209 -12.01 26.88 -7.25
N GLY A 210 -12.27 26.14 -8.34
CA GLY A 210 -13.63 25.72 -8.70
C GLY A 210 -14.32 24.95 -7.60
N LEU A 211 -13.64 23.95 -7.04
CA LEU A 211 -14.17 23.17 -5.88
C LEU A 211 -14.39 24.06 -4.67
N LEU A 212 -13.45 24.95 -4.32
CA LEU A 212 -13.62 25.88 -3.20
C LEU A 212 -14.85 26.81 -3.43
N THR A 213 -15.10 27.20 -4.67
CA THR A 213 -16.27 28.04 -5.03
C THR A 213 -17.58 27.26 -4.84
N GLU A 214 -17.62 25.99 -5.18
CA GLU A 214 -18.78 25.14 -4.93
C GLU A 214 -19.02 24.91 -3.44
N LEU A 215 -17.95 24.68 -2.66
CA LEU A 215 -18.04 24.58 -1.19
C LEU A 215 -18.56 25.89 -0.58
N ASP A 216 -18.06 27.04 -1.04
CA ASP A 216 -18.50 28.36 -0.58
C ASP A 216 -20.00 28.60 -0.83
N ARG A 217 -20.49 28.12 -1.99
CA ARG A 217 -21.90 28.23 -2.37
C ARG A 217 -22.81 27.24 -1.64
N TYR A 218 -22.30 26.06 -1.33
CA TYR A 218 -23.08 24.98 -0.71
C TYR A 218 -23.35 25.22 0.78
N TYR A 219 -22.32 25.65 1.53
CA TYR A 219 -22.44 25.87 2.97
C TYR A 219 -22.98 27.25 3.32
N PRO A 220 -23.71 27.40 4.48
CA PRO A 220 -24.21 28.68 4.94
C PRO A 220 -23.13 29.76 4.97
N GLU A 221 -23.45 30.97 4.56
CA GLU A 221 -22.51 32.08 4.39
C GLU A 221 -21.72 32.42 5.67
N GLN A 222 -22.34 32.27 6.84
CA GLN A 222 -21.73 32.59 8.14
C GLN A 222 -20.85 31.46 8.70
N ALA A 223 -20.92 30.27 8.11
CA ALA A 223 -20.18 29.12 8.60
C ALA A 223 -18.71 29.18 8.16
N VAL A 224 -17.83 28.59 8.93
CA VAL A 224 -16.43 28.33 8.56
C VAL A 224 -16.35 26.97 7.88
N ILE A 225 -15.59 26.88 6.80
CA ILE A 225 -15.31 25.62 6.10
C ILE A 225 -13.89 25.21 6.44
N ARG A 226 -13.75 24.15 7.26
CA ARG A 226 -12.48 23.55 7.58
C ARG A 226 -12.15 22.50 6.50
N VAL A 227 -11.01 22.64 5.86
CA VAL A 227 -10.59 21.77 4.75
C VAL A 227 -9.38 20.96 5.17
N ILE A 228 -9.54 19.63 5.28
CA ILE A 228 -8.43 18.69 5.44
C ILE A 228 -7.93 18.35 4.06
N LEU A 229 -6.65 18.57 3.80
CA LEU A 229 -6.02 18.40 2.48
C LEU A 229 -4.56 18.03 2.61
N ASP A 230 -3.99 17.50 1.55
CA ASP A 230 -2.57 17.20 1.46
C ASP A 230 -1.72 18.46 1.16
N ASN A 231 -0.43 18.24 0.94
CA ASN A 231 0.51 19.34 0.64
C ASN A 231 0.68 19.53 -0.88
N HIS A 232 -0.34 19.25 -1.71
CA HIS A 232 -0.27 19.46 -3.14
C HIS A 232 -0.07 20.95 -3.47
N SER A 233 0.78 21.24 -4.46
CA SER A 233 1.17 22.62 -4.79
C SER A 233 0.01 23.49 -5.27
N ALA A 234 -1.03 22.91 -5.85
CA ALA A 234 -2.24 23.62 -6.28
C ALA A 234 -2.99 24.26 -5.11
N HIS A 235 -2.96 23.63 -3.91
CA HIS A 235 -3.67 24.07 -2.72
C HIS A 235 -3.11 25.36 -2.12
N ILE A 236 -1.81 25.60 -2.31
CA ILE A 236 -1.09 26.75 -1.77
C ILE A 236 -0.51 27.65 -2.87
N SER A 237 -0.97 27.50 -4.09
CA SER A 237 -0.53 28.33 -5.22
C SER A 237 -0.89 29.80 -5.01
N LYS A 238 -0.21 30.70 -5.71
CA LYS A 238 -0.50 32.15 -5.66
C LYS A 238 -1.95 32.44 -6.03
N GLU A 239 -2.49 31.73 -7.01
CA GLU A 239 -3.88 31.89 -7.47
C GLU A 239 -4.87 31.46 -6.39
N THR A 240 -4.64 30.30 -5.76
CA THR A 240 -5.47 29.79 -4.67
C THR A 240 -5.42 30.72 -3.45
N MET A 241 -4.22 31.18 -3.06
CA MET A 241 -4.08 32.13 -1.95
C MET A 241 -4.74 33.47 -2.24
N ALA A 242 -4.70 33.95 -3.48
CA ALA A 242 -5.43 35.16 -3.90
C ALA A 242 -6.95 34.97 -3.79
N TYR A 243 -7.47 33.82 -4.18
CA TYR A 243 -8.89 33.47 -4.01
C TYR A 243 -9.29 33.45 -2.52
N LEU A 244 -8.52 32.77 -1.68
CA LEU A 244 -8.78 32.69 -0.23
C LEU A 244 -8.75 34.07 0.44
N ALA A 245 -7.88 34.98 -0.01
CA ALA A 245 -7.80 36.33 0.49
C ALA A 245 -9.08 37.15 0.20
N THR A 246 -9.86 36.80 -0.82
CA THR A 246 -11.17 37.41 -1.10
C THR A 246 -12.27 36.92 -0.18
N ARG A 247 -12.00 35.92 0.67
CA ARG A 247 -12.96 35.28 1.59
C ARG A 247 -12.36 35.11 3.00
N PRO A 248 -12.05 36.23 3.64
CA PRO A 248 -11.36 36.21 4.93
C PRO A 248 -12.17 35.46 5.99
N GLY A 249 -11.53 34.52 6.69
CA GLY A 249 -12.16 33.73 7.74
C GLY A 249 -13.12 32.61 7.28
N ARG A 250 -13.36 32.48 5.97
CA ARG A 250 -14.28 31.47 5.42
C ARG A 250 -13.69 30.07 5.39
N PHE A 251 -12.41 29.95 5.03
CA PHE A 251 -11.70 28.68 4.89
C PHE A 251 -10.59 28.55 5.92
N VAL A 252 -10.49 27.38 6.55
CA VAL A 252 -9.40 27.02 7.47
C VAL A 252 -8.79 25.71 6.99
N TYR A 253 -7.50 25.75 6.63
CA TYR A 253 -6.78 24.58 6.15
C TYR A 253 -6.18 23.77 7.29
N VAL A 254 -6.32 22.45 7.21
CA VAL A 254 -5.66 21.47 8.06
C VAL A 254 -4.87 20.54 7.16
N HIS A 255 -3.55 20.72 7.13
CA HIS A 255 -2.69 19.94 6.26
C HIS A 255 -2.36 18.58 6.87
N THR A 256 -2.52 17.52 6.06
CA THR A 256 -1.95 16.22 6.42
C THR A 256 -0.42 16.28 6.37
N PRO A 257 0.29 15.46 7.15
CA PRO A 257 1.75 15.38 7.04
C PRO A 257 2.16 14.83 5.67
N LYS A 258 3.34 15.19 5.20
CA LYS A 258 3.91 14.60 3.99
C LYS A 258 3.98 13.08 4.15
N HIS A 259 3.58 12.34 3.12
CA HIS A 259 3.43 10.89 3.14
C HIS A 259 2.40 10.36 4.15
N GLY A 260 1.45 11.19 4.57
CA GLY A 260 0.36 10.85 5.48
C GLY A 260 -1.02 10.88 4.80
N SER A 261 -1.12 10.60 3.49
CA SER A 261 -2.38 10.61 2.74
C SER A 261 -3.46 9.70 3.34
N TRP A 262 -3.05 8.59 3.96
CA TRP A 262 -3.95 7.69 4.69
C TRP A 262 -4.75 8.37 5.83
N LEU A 263 -4.33 9.56 6.27
CA LEU A 263 -5.10 10.40 7.19
C LEU A 263 -6.21 11.18 6.47
N ASN A 264 -6.21 11.23 5.14
CA ASN A 264 -7.22 11.91 4.36
C ASN A 264 -8.39 10.97 4.04
N LEU A 265 -9.54 11.15 4.71
CA LEU A 265 -10.65 10.19 4.64
C LEU A 265 -11.29 10.09 3.26
N ILE A 266 -11.16 11.09 2.40
CA ILE A 266 -11.66 11.03 1.01
C ILE A 266 -11.01 9.92 0.19
N GLU A 267 -9.80 9.49 0.55
CA GLU A 267 -9.12 8.34 -0.06
C GLU A 267 -9.97 7.06 0.01
N ALA A 268 -10.74 6.89 1.09
CA ALA A 268 -11.67 5.77 1.24
C ALA A 268 -12.83 5.86 0.23
N VAL A 269 -13.31 7.07 -0.05
CA VAL A 269 -14.35 7.33 -1.07
C VAL A 269 -13.81 6.99 -2.46
N PHE A 270 -12.65 7.50 -2.83
CA PHE A 270 -12.00 7.18 -4.11
C PHE A 270 -11.71 5.69 -4.27
N SER A 271 -11.26 5.03 -3.22
CA SER A 271 -11.06 3.58 -3.20
C SER A 271 -12.37 2.82 -3.43
N LYS A 272 -13.49 3.28 -2.87
CA LYS A 272 -14.82 2.72 -3.11
C LYS A 272 -15.25 2.95 -4.56
N MET A 273 -15.14 4.17 -5.07
CA MET A 273 -15.46 4.52 -6.45
C MET A 273 -14.67 3.67 -7.45
N ALA A 274 -13.34 3.54 -7.25
CA ALA A 274 -12.48 2.74 -8.08
C ALA A 274 -12.93 1.26 -8.16
N ARG A 275 -13.35 0.69 -7.02
CA ARG A 275 -13.79 -0.71 -6.96
C ARG A 275 -15.20 -0.94 -7.51
N THR A 276 -16.09 0.04 -7.42
CA THR A 276 -17.50 -0.14 -7.78
C THR A 276 -17.80 0.18 -9.23
N PHE A 277 -17.38 1.32 -9.75
CA PHE A 277 -17.76 1.74 -11.10
C PHE A 277 -16.61 2.26 -11.97
N LEU A 278 -15.54 2.83 -11.43
CA LEU A 278 -14.46 3.38 -12.26
C LEU A 278 -13.60 2.29 -12.91
N ARG A 279 -13.49 1.12 -12.29
CA ARG A 279 -12.62 0.03 -12.77
C ARG A 279 -12.98 -0.48 -14.16
N HIS A 280 -14.24 -0.37 -14.56
CA HIS A 280 -14.75 -0.91 -15.83
C HIS A 280 -15.49 0.14 -16.64
N ILE A 281 -15.12 1.41 -16.45
CA ILE A 281 -15.80 2.50 -17.15
C ILE A 281 -15.37 2.54 -18.61
N LEU A 282 -16.36 2.56 -19.51
CA LEU A 282 -16.18 2.60 -20.95
C LEU A 282 -16.31 4.01 -21.55
N SER A 283 -16.84 4.95 -20.78
CA SER A 283 -17.12 6.32 -21.27
C SER A 283 -16.96 7.33 -20.15
N LEU A 284 -16.30 8.45 -20.46
CA LEU A 284 -16.14 9.57 -19.52
C LEU A 284 -17.42 10.39 -19.32
N ILE A 285 -18.44 10.21 -20.16
CA ILE A 285 -19.72 10.94 -20.04
C ILE A 285 -20.53 10.45 -18.82
N HIS A 286 -20.21 9.27 -18.30
CA HIS A 286 -20.94 8.65 -17.19
C HIS A 286 -20.24 8.81 -15.83
N ILE A 287 -19.19 9.62 -15.76
CA ILE A 287 -18.55 10.06 -14.53
C ILE A 287 -19.18 11.39 -14.10
#